data_6705831cf0c48346d25c179c48be35e6
#
_entry.id   6705831cf0c48346d25c179c48be35e6
#
_cell.length_a   1.000
_cell.length_b   1.000
_cell.length_c   1.000
_cell.angle_alpha   90.00
_cell.angle_beta   90.00
_cell.angle_gamma   90.00
#
_symmetry.space_group_name_H-M   'P 1'
#
loop_
_entity.id
_entity.type
_entity.pdbx_description
1 polymer ?
#
loop_
_entity_poly.entity_id
_entity_poly.type
_entity_poly.pdbx_seq_one_letter_code
_entity_poly.pdbx_strand_id
1 'polypeptide(L)'
;IQFAIKDEVVYIIEANPRASRTVPFIAKAYKEPYVNYATKVMLGAKKVKDFKFNPQLEGYAIKQPVFSFEKFPNVNKNLGPEMKSTGESILFIDSLKDDAFYDLYARRKMYLSK
;
A
#
# COMPACT_ATOMS: atom_id res chain seq x y z
N ILE A 1 -9.31 -8.80 3.16
CA ILE A 1 -9.87 -9.45 1.96
C ILE A 1 -9.34 -8.72 0.74
N GLN A 2 -8.93 -9.46 -0.29
CA GLN A 2 -8.55 -8.93 -1.59
C GLN A 2 -9.66 -9.20 -2.59
N PHE A 3 -9.93 -8.19 -3.41
CA PHE A 3 -10.98 -8.23 -4.42
C PHE A 3 -10.42 -7.94 -5.81
N ALA A 4 -11.06 -8.49 -6.83
CA ALA A 4 -10.98 -8.01 -8.21
C ALA A 4 -12.37 -7.52 -8.63
N ILE A 5 -12.41 -6.52 -9.50
CA ILE A 5 -13.66 -6.00 -10.07
C ILE A 5 -13.54 -6.11 -11.57
N LYS A 6 -14.53 -6.76 -12.19
CA LYS A 6 -14.67 -6.85 -13.64
C LYS A 6 -16.14 -6.75 -14.00
N ASP A 7 -16.48 -5.91 -14.96
CA ASP A 7 -17.85 -5.71 -15.45
C ASP A 7 -18.84 -5.46 -14.30
N GLU A 8 -18.46 -4.57 -13.36
CA GLU A 8 -19.21 -4.20 -12.14
C GLU A 8 -19.43 -5.37 -11.14
N VAL A 9 -18.89 -6.55 -11.41
CA VAL A 9 -18.96 -7.70 -10.51
C VAL A 9 -17.72 -7.75 -9.63
N VAL A 10 -17.94 -7.90 -8.33
CA VAL A 10 -16.87 -8.02 -7.32
C VAL A 10 -16.55 -9.49 -7.09
N TYR A 11 -15.30 -9.86 -7.34
CA TYR A 11 -14.76 -11.19 -7.10
C TYR A 11 -13.86 -11.18 -5.86
N ILE A 12 -14.06 -12.12 -4.95
CA ILE A 12 -13.15 -12.32 -3.81
C ILE A 12 -11.99 -13.18 -4.29
N ILE A 13 -10.76 -12.66 -4.18
CA ILE A 13 -9.54 -13.40 -4.51
C ILE A 13 -9.11 -14.21 -3.30
N GLU A 14 -8.94 -13.55 -2.14
CA GLU A 14 -8.52 -14.21 -0.91
C GLU A 14 -8.97 -13.42 0.33
N ALA A 15 -9.05 -14.13 1.46
CA ALA A 15 -9.25 -13.54 2.77
C ALA A 15 -8.05 -13.91 3.68
N ASN A 16 -7.33 -12.92 4.17
CA ASN A 16 -6.20 -13.11 5.07
C ASN A 16 -6.62 -12.80 6.51
N PRO A 17 -6.74 -13.76 7.42
CA PRO A 17 -7.15 -13.53 8.81
C PRO A 17 -5.97 -13.00 9.65
N ARG A 18 -5.40 -11.89 9.26
CA ARG A 18 -4.27 -11.21 9.90
C ARG A 18 -4.30 -9.72 9.65
N ALA A 19 -3.50 -8.95 10.39
CA ALA A 19 -3.27 -7.55 10.07
C ALA A 19 -2.62 -7.40 8.67
N SER A 20 -3.02 -6.38 7.96
CA SER A 20 -2.55 -6.09 6.61
C SER A 20 -1.72 -4.81 6.58
N ARG A 21 -0.59 -4.81 5.89
CA ARG A 21 0.19 -3.60 5.62
C ARG A 21 -0.53 -2.60 4.70
N THR A 22 -1.53 -3.08 3.97
CA THR A 22 -2.34 -2.22 3.09
C THR A 22 -3.26 -1.28 3.88
N VAL A 23 -3.76 -1.69 5.05
CA VAL A 23 -4.65 -0.86 5.86
C VAL A 23 -3.98 0.44 6.34
N PRO A 24 -2.76 0.43 6.92
CA PRO A 24 -2.04 1.66 7.23
C PRO A 24 -1.75 2.53 6.00
N PHE A 25 -1.47 1.92 4.86
CA PHE A 25 -1.27 2.65 3.61
C PHE A 25 -2.54 3.40 3.20
N ILE A 26 -3.69 2.73 3.18
CA ILE A 26 -4.99 3.33 2.84
C ILE A 26 -5.36 4.42 3.85
N ALA A 27 -5.16 4.16 5.15
CA ALA A 27 -5.43 5.13 6.20
C ALA A 27 -4.63 6.44 6.00
N LYS A 28 -3.36 6.33 5.62
CA LYS A 28 -2.51 7.49 5.31
C LYS A 28 -2.93 8.17 4.00
N ALA A 29 -3.25 7.38 2.97
CA ALA A 29 -3.63 7.91 1.66
C ALA A 29 -4.91 8.76 1.75
N TYR A 30 -5.91 8.28 2.48
CA TYR A 30 -7.18 9.00 2.65
C TYR A 30 -7.20 9.92 3.87
N LYS A 31 -6.11 10.02 4.64
CA LYS A 31 -6.02 10.81 5.89
C LYS A 31 -7.12 10.44 6.90
N GLU A 32 -7.56 9.18 6.87
CA GLU A 32 -8.63 8.65 7.71
C GLU A 32 -8.09 7.58 8.68
N PRO A 33 -8.41 7.64 9.98
CA PRO A 33 -7.88 6.71 10.96
C PRO A 33 -8.59 5.36 10.96
N TYR A 34 -8.65 4.65 9.83
CA TYR A 34 -9.37 3.39 9.68
C TYR A 34 -8.97 2.32 10.69
N VAL A 35 -7.69 2.28 11.09
CA VAL A 35 -7.22 1.33 12.12
C VAL A 35 -7.88 1.61 13.47
N ASN A 36 -8.01 2.88 13.85
CA ASN A 36 -8.71 3.28 15.07
C ASN A 36 -10.21 2.91 15.01
N TYR A 37 -10.85 3.14 13.87
CA TYR A 37 -12.25 2.77 13.66
C TYR A 37 -12.44 1.26 13.81
N ALA A 38 -11.62 0.46 13.13
CA ALA A 38 -11.67 -0.99 13.22
C ALA A 38 -11.46 -1.48 14.66
N THR A 39 -10.48 -0.93 15.38
CA THR A 39 -10.23 -1.28 16.79
C THR A 39 -11.45 -1.01 17.67
N LYS A 40 -12.09 0.15 17.52
CA LYS A 40 -13.28 0.50 18.29
C LYS A 40 -14.48 -0.43 18.00
N VAL A 41 -14.63 -0.84 16.74
CA VAL A 41 -15.65 -1.82 16.35
C VAL A 41 -15.37 -3.19 16.94
N MET A 42 -14.12 -3.66 16.86
CA MET A 42 -13.72 -4.97 17.39
C MET A 42 -13.86 -5.05 18.92
N LEU A 43 -13.64 -3.95 19.63
CA LEU A 43 -13.85 -3.84 21.07
C LEU A 43 -15.33 -3.66 21.46
N GLY A 44 -16.23 -3.58 20.50
CA GLY A 44 -17.66 -3.32 20.76
C GLY A 44 -17.99 -1.90 21.24
N ALA A 45 -17.00 -1.01 21.26
CA ALA A 45 -17.18 0.37 21.72
C ALA A 45 -17.97 1.24 20.73
N LYS A 46 -17.94 0.89 19.45
CA LYS A 46 -18.65 1.58 18.35
C LYS A 46 -19.15 0.57 17.31
N LYS A 47 -20.17 0.97 16.56
CA LYS A 47 -20.62 0.26 15.35
C LYS A 47 -20.09 0.97 14.11
N VAL A 48 -19.95 0.27 12.99
CA VAL A 48 -19.49 0.86 11.72
C VAL A 48 -20.31 2.10 11.33
N LYS A 49 -21.62 2.07 11.54
CA LYS A 49 -22.55 3.18 11.26
C LYS A 49 -22.34 4.44 12.10
N ASP A 50 -21.60 4.34 13.21
CA ASP A 50 -21.33 5.47 14.11
C ASP A 50 -20.18 6.35 13.62
N PHE A 51 -19.48 5.93 12.57
CA PHE A 51 -18.41 6.71 11.94
C PHE A 51 -18.92 7.41 10.68
N LYS A 52 -18.52 8.66 10.56
CA LYS A 52 -18.72 9.41 9.31
C LYS A 52 -17.43 9.26 8.51
N PHE A 53 -17.49 8.51 7.42
CA PHE A 53 -16.37 8.36 6.50
C PHE A 53 -16.40 9.52 5.50
N ASN A 54 -15.26 10.17 5.35
CA ASN A 54 -15.06 11.19 4.33
C ASN A 54 -13.80 10.88 3.53
N PRO A 55 -13.76 9.78 2.78
CA PRO A 55 -12.59 9.35 2.05
C PRO A 55 -12.35 10.28 0.86
N GLN A 56 -11.46 11.23 1.01
CA GLN A 56 -11.01 12.11 -0.07
C GLN A 56 -9.54 11.81 -0.36
N LEU A 57 -9.27 11.45 -1.59
CA LEU A 57 -7.92 11.33 -2.12
C LEU A 57 -7.82 12.24 -3.33
N GLU A 58 -7.02 13.28 -3.22
CA GLU A 58 -6.61 14.12 -4.34
C GLU A 58 -5.32 13.54 -4.92
N GLY A 59 -5.28 13.39 -6.26
CA GLY A 59 -4.12 12.82 -6.94
C GLY A 59 -3.97 11.30 -6.72
N TYR A 60 -2.74 10.86 -6.55
CA TYR A 60 -2.37 9.45 -6.46
C TYR A 60 -1.51 9.17 -5.24
N ALA A 61 -1.76 8.06 -4.57
CA ALA A 61 -0.90 7.52 -3.53
C ALA A 61 -0.20 6.26 -4.06
N ILE A 62 1.13 6.29 -4.11
CA ILE A 62 1.94 5.20 -4.64
C ILE A 62 2.65 4.50 -3.49
N LYS A 63 2.39 3.20 -3.36
CA LYS A 63 3.09 2.34 -2.43
C LYS A 63 4.35 1.78 -3.06
N GLN A 64 5.49 2.03 -2.44
CA GLN A 64 6.79 1.60 -2.93
C GLN A 64 7.46 0.65 -1.94
N PRO A 65 8.00 -0.50 -2.38
CA PRO A 65 8.88 -1.30 -1.56
C PRO A 65 10.23 -0.59 -1.36
N VAL A 66 10.76 -0.67 -0.15
CA VAL A 66 12.08 -0.15 0.19
C VAL A 66 12.99 -1.32 0.55
N PHE A 67 14.08 -1.48 -0.18
CA PHE A 67 15.07 -2.53 0.04
C PHE A 67 16.21 -2.01 0.92
N SER A 68 16.61 -2.80 1.92
CA SER A 68 17.70 -2.46 2.85
C SER A 68 19.08 -2.87 2.32
N PHE A 69 19.30 -2.80 1.01
CA PHE A 69 20.58 -3.22 0.39
C PHE A 69 21.79 -2.46 0.90
N GLU A 70 21.62 -1.19 1.29
CA GLU A 70 22.70 -0.40 1.86
C GLU A 70 23.16 -0.92 3.23
N LYS A 71 22.23 -1.48 4.00
CA LYS A 71 22.53 -2.08 5.32
C LYS A 71 23.16 -3.46 5.20
N PHE A 72 22.99 -4.12 4.07
CA PHE A 72 23.44 -5.49 3.83
C PHE A 72 24.21 -5.56 2.51
N PRO A 73 25.45 -5.06 2.45
CA PRO A 73 26.21 -4.92 1.20
C PRO A 73 26.50 -6.24 0.49
N ASN A 74 26.53 -7.35 1.23
CA ASN A 74 26.84 -8.70 0.71
C ASN A 74 25.62 -9.43 0.15
N VAL A 75 24.42 -8.83 0.21
CA VAL A 75 23.20 -9.46 -0.32
C VAL A 75 23.08 -9.18 -1.81
N ASN A 76 22.68 -10.20 -2.56
CA ASN A 76 22.37 -10.06 -3.97
C ASN A 76 21.25 -9.03 -4.16
N LYS A 77 21.55 -7.94 -4.87
CA LYS A 77 20.64 -6.81 -5.13
C LYS A 77 19.67 -7.08 -6.28
N ASN A 78 19.93 -8.09 -7.09
CA ASN A 78 19.03 -8.44 -8.20
C ASN A 78 17.72 -8.99 -7.67
N LEU A 79 16.61 -8.54 -8.25
CA LEU A 79 15.29 -9.05 -7.94
C LEU A 79 15.04 -10.31 -8.78
N GLY A 80 14.82 -11.41 -8.09
CA GLY A 80 14.45 -12.71 -8.64
C GLY A 80 13.05 -13.12 -8.17
N PRO A 81 12.66 -14.37 -8.41
CA PRO A 81 11.37 -14.90 -7.98
C PRO A 81 11.26 -15.09 -6.47
N GLU A 82 12.39 -15.02 -5.75
CA GLU A 82 12.38 -15.24 -4.30
C GLU A 82 11.72 -14.07 -3.58
N MET A 83 11.01 -14.37 -2.49
CA MET A 83 10.49 -13.36 -1.59
C MET A 83 11.63 -12.69 -0.83
N LYS A 84 11.66 -11.36 -0.86
CA LYS A 84 12.61 -10.55 -0.08
C LYS A 84 11.86 -9.70 0.93
N SER A 85 12.43 -9.57 2.13
CA SER A 85 11.91 -8.65 3.13
C SER A 85 12.11 -7.21 2.68
N THR A 86 11.06 -6.40 2.75
CA THR A 86 11.08 -4.98 2.35
C THR A 86 10.43 -4.10 3.40
N GLY A 87 10.91 -2.86 3.50
CA GLY A 87 10.13 -1.76 4.04
C GLY A 87 9.11 -1.26 3.01
N GLU A 88 8.32 -0.27 3.40
CA GLU A 88 7.36 0.39 2.53
C GLU A 88 7.44 1.90 2.71
N SER A 89 7.36 2.63 1.63
CA SER A 89 7.15 4.09 1.62
C SER A 89 5.91 4.46 0.83
N ILE A 90 5.42 5.66 1.09
CA ILE A 90 4.29 6.23 0.36
C ILE A 90 4.78 7.49 -0.33
N LEU A 91 4.49 7.61 -1.61
CA LEU A 91 4.65 8.83 -2.40
C LEU A 91 3.26 9.35 -2.76
N PHE A 92 3.02 10.62 -2.53
CA PHE A 92 1.84 11.33 -2.98
C PHE A 92 2.21 12.20 -4.18
N ILE A 93 1.43 12.11 -5.24
CA ILE A 93 1.60 12.90 -6.46
C ILE A 93 0.24 13.39 -6.96
N ASP A 94 0.21 14.59 -7.53
CA ASP A 94 -1.03 15.17 -8.07
C ASP A 94 -1.37 14.61 -9.44
N SER A 95 -0.37 14.18 -10.19
CA SER A 95 -0.51 13.67 -11.55
C SER A 95 0.47 12.55 -11.83
N LEU A 96 0.09 11.59 -12.69
CA LEU A 96 1.00 10.55 -13.19
C LEU A 96 2.08 11.09 -14.16
N LYS A 97 1.99 12.37 -14.52
CA LYS A 97 3.02 13.09 -15.29
C LYS A 97 4.05 13.78 -14.40
N ASP A 98 3.94 13.63 -13.08
CA ASP A 98 4.87 14.20 -12.11
C ASP A 98 6.27 13.56 -12.28
N ASP A 99 7.31 14.39 -12.25
CA ASP A 99 8.70 13.94 -12.37
C ASP A 99 9.07 12.95 -11.26
N ALA A 100 8.49 13.11 -10.06
CA ALA A 100 8.69 12.18 -8.96
C ALA A 100 8.19 10.76 -9.28
N PHE A 101 7.14 10.60 -10.11
CA PHE A 101 6.69 9.31 -10.59
C PHE A 101 7.70 8.68 -11.55
N TYR A 102 8.25 9.46 -12.47
CA TYR A 102 9.25 8.98 -13.43
C TYR A 102 10.57 8.61 -12.75
N ASP A 103 11.01 9.38 -11.78
CA ASP A 103 12.18 9.09 -10.95
C ASP A 103 12.01 7.77 -10.19
N LEU A 104 10.83 7.56 -9.63
CA LEU A 104 10.48 6.33 -8.94
C LEU A 104 10.55 5.12 -9.88
N TYR A 105 9.96 5.25 -11.05
CA TYR A 105 9.95 4.21 -12.08
C TYR A 105 11.38 3.89 -12.57
N ALA A 106 12.19 4.91 -12.82
CA ALA A 106 13.57 4.76 -13.24
C ALA A 106 14.42 4.02 -12.20
N ARG A 107 14.31 4.38 -10.92
CA ARG A 107 14.99 3.68 -9.81
C ARG A 107 14.58 2.21 -9.72
N ARG A 108 13.30 1.91 -9.90
CA ARG A 108 12.81 0.52 -9.87
C ARG A 108 13.38 -0.29 -11.05
N LYS A 109 13.51 0.32 -12.23
CA LYS A 109 14.08 -0.31 -13.42
C LYS A 109 15.50 -0.79 -13.18
N MET A 110 16.30 -0.06 -12.38
CA MET A 110 17.68 -0.46 -12.01
C MET A 110 17.76 -1.81 -11.29
N TYR A 111 16.71 -2.20 -10.54
CA TYR A 111 16.68 -3.49 -9.84
C TYR A 111 16.08 -4.62 -10.69
N LEU A 112 15.43 -4.29 -11.78
CA LEU A 112 14.78 -5.25 -12.69
C LEU A 112 15.58 -5.48 -13.97
N SER A 113 16.60 -4.65 -14.23
CA SER A 113 17.38 -4.75 -15.45
C SER A 113 18.45 -5.84 -15.35
N LYS A 114 18.21 -6.92 -16.02
CA LYS A 114 19.18 -7.66 -16.79
C LYS A 114 18.60 -7.93 -18.14
#